data_1c352dd3d1647ca7365059c1ff5e1317
#
_entry.id   1c352dd3d1647ca7365059c1ff5e1317
#
_cell.length_a   1.000
_cell.length_b   1.000
_cell.length_c   1.000
_cell.angle_alpha   90.00
_cell.angle_beta   90.00
_cell.angle_gamma   90.00
#
_symmetry.space_group_name_H-M   'P 1'
#
loop_
_entity.id
_entity.type
_entity.pdbx_description
1 polymer ?
#
loop_
_entity_poly.entity_id
_entity_poly.type
_entity_poly.pdbx_seq_one_letter_code
_entity_poly.pdbx_strand_id
1 'polypeptide(L)'
;MPLKYKFCSIFLFSLTVLFSQPKKYKIHTIAFYNFENLYDTVNDEFTNDDEWTPNGAQRWTTEKYQQKLKNLARVISEIGMPENSNAPTLIGGAEIENRGVLEDLIKEPKLLPLDLGIIHFDSPDKRGIDVALLYQKKYFRPTSYSNIPLIIYKKEIIKKEQEEEVLDDEIEVKKEDKNRVFTRDQLLVSGFLEGEEIHIIVNHWPSRSGGEKATMIFREAAGKLNRKIIDSLQQINPQAKVLTMGDFNDGPFNKSIKTGLGAKGIKSEVAEFDVFNPFEELAKKGLGTIAYRDSWNIFDQIIMTESLIKADFSTFNFWKAGIFNKPYLIQNFGAYKGYPLRNTLSEAGFSDHFPVYIYLIKEF
;
A
#
# COMPACT_ATOMS: atom_id res chain seq x y z
N MET A 1 -34.05 74.63 46.87
CA MET A 1 -32.94 73.68 46.68
C MET A 1 -33.41 72.51 45.83
N PRO A 2 -33.01 72.33 44.57
CA PRO A 2 -33.45 71.21 43.77
C PRO A 2 -32.46 70.03 43.96
N LEU A 3 -33.03 68.87 44.24
CA LEU A 3 -32.36 67.57 44.39
C LEU A 3 -31.90 67.05 43.02
N LYS A 4 -30.54 66.88 42.84
CA LYS A 4 -29.94 66.33 41.65
C LYS A 4 -29.87 64.80 41.78
N TYR A 5 -30.68 64.08 40.98
CA TYR A 5 -30.54 62.62 40.81
C TYR A 5 -29.41 62.34 39.83
N LYS A 6 -28.34 61.62 40.29
CA LYS A 6 -27.34 61.04 39.43
C LYS A 6 -27.85 59.68 38.97
N PHE A 7 -28.13 59.55 37.66
CA PHE A 7 -28.37 58.26 37.02
C PHE A 7 -27.02 57.56 36.83
N CYS A 8 -26.81 56.44 37.51
CA CYS A 8 -25.67 55.57 37.32
C CYS A 8 -26.08 54.49 36.30
N SER A 9 -25.66 54.62 35.02
CA SER A 9 -25.90 53.59 34.00
C SER A 9 -24.92 52.44 34.22
N ILE A 10 -25.43 51.32 34.71
CA ILE A 10 -24.66 50.05 34.77
C ILE A 10 -24.68 49.41 33.40
N PHE A 11 -23.54 49.41 32.70
CA PHE A 11 -23.34 48.69 31.45
C PHE A 11 -23.08 47.23 31.80
N LEU A 12 -24.08 46.35 31.62
CA LEU A 12 -23.92 44.91 31.74
C LEU A 12 -23.19 44.40 30.46
N PHE A 13 -21.90 44.11 30.56
CA PHE A 13 -21.15 43.40 29.53
C PHE A 13 -21.54 41.91 29.61
N SER A 14 -22.42 41.42 28.74
CA SER A 14 -22.67 39.99 28.58
C SER A 14 -21.51 39.35 27.83
N LEU A 15 -20.63 38.62 28.54
CA LEU A 15 -19.63 37.77 27.96
C LEU A 15 -20.33 36.55 27.32
N THR A 16 -20.59 36.59 26.01
CA THR A 16 -21.00 35.40 25.26
C THR A 16 -19.80 34.50 25.08
N VAL A 17 -19.66 33.49 25.92
CA VAL A 17 -18.69 32.39 25.70
C VAL A 17 -19.21 31.58 24.54
N LEU A 18 -18.62 31.79 23.37
CA LEU A 18 -18.81 30.92 22.20
C LEU A 18 -18.19 29.57 22.51
N PHE A 19 -18.98 28.62 22.97
CA PHE A 19 -18.57 27.22 23.00
C PHE A 19 -18.50 26.74 21.54
N SER A 20 -17.29 26.64 21.01
CA SER A 20 -17.05 25.90 19.77
C SER A 20 -17.49 24.46 20.03
N GLN A 21 -18.45 23.97 19.27
CA GLN A 21 -18.80 22.54 19.33
C GLN A 21 -17.58 21.72 18.88
N PRO A 22 -17.28 20.60 19.55
CA PRO A 22 -16.19 19.74 19.13
C PRO A 22 -16.45 19.27 17.70
N LYS A 23 -15.46 19.49 16.83
CA LYS A 23 -15.50 19.05 15.44
C LYS A 23 -15.61 17.52 15.40
N LYS A 24 -16.53 17.01 14.59
CA LYS A 24 -16.70 15.59 14.36
C LYS A 24 -16.04 15.21 13.04
N TYR A 25 -15.40 14.06 13.02
CA TYR A 25 -14.68 13.57 11.84
C TYR A 25 -15.15 12.18 11.45
N LYS A 26 -15.36 11.96 10.16
CA LYS A 26 -15.36 10.62 9.56
C LYS A 26 -13.93 10.16 9.41
N ILE A 27 -13.66 8.89 9.67
CA ILE A 27 -12.32 8.30 9.60
C ILE A 27 -12.39 7.06 8.72
N HIS A 28 -11.56 7.01 7.68
CA HIS A 28 -11.31 5.81 6.89
C HIS A 28 -9.88 5.36 7.08
N THR A 29 -9.69 4.08 7.38
CA THR A 29 -8.39 3.42 7.38
C THR A 29 -8.13 2.86 5.99
N ILE A 30 -6.99 3.21 5.41
CA ILE A 30 -6.48 2.66 4.16
C ILE A 30 -5.23 1.86 4.52
N ALA A 31 -5.16 0.60 4.12
CA ALA A 31 -4.09 -0.31 4.51
C ALA A 31 -3.41 -0.96 3.30
N PHE A 32 -2.16 -1.36 3.49
CA PHE A 32 -1.47 -2.30 2.61
C PHE A 32 -0.87 -3.42 3.45
N TYR A 33 -0.94 -4.64 2.93
CA TYR A 33 -0.36 -5.81 3.57
C TYR A 33 0.18 -6.79 2.52
N ASN A 34 1.46 -7.14 2.59
CA ASN A 34 2.01 -8.29 1.87
C ASN A 34 1.55 -9.57 2.59
N PHE A 35 0.85 -10.45 1.89
CA PHE A 35 0.25 -11.65 2.49
C PHE A 35 1.25 -12.82 2.63
N GLU A 36 2.49 -12.63 2.21
CA GLU A 36 3.54 -13.67 2.23
C GLU A 36 3.07 -14.97 1.59
N ASN A 37 3.14 -15.03 0.26
CA ASN A 37 2.87 -16.23 -0.51
C ASN A 37 1.52 -16.89 -0.18
N LEU A 38 0.42 -16.13 -0.38
CA LEU A 38 -0.92 -16.66 -0.23
C LEU A 38 -1.27 -17.52 -1.44
N TYR A 39 -0.88 -18.77 -1.38
CA TYR A 39 -1.22 -19.83 -2.34
C TYR A 39 -2.36 -20.69 -1.81
N ASP A 40 -3.14 -21.27 -2.73
CA ASP A 40 -4.00 -22.40 -2.38
C ASP A 40 -3.17 -23.72 -2.29
N THR A 41 -3.75 -24.86 -2.50
CA THR A 41 -3.04 -26.16 -2.39
C THR A 41 -2.98 -26.93 -3.70
N VAL A 42 -3.41 -26.26 -4.79
CA VAL A 42 -3.50 -26.85 -6.14
C VAL A 42 -2.38 -26.28 -6.98
N ASN A 43 -1.62 -27.13 -7.64
CA ASN A 43 -0.54 -26.70 -8.53
C ASN A 43 -1.09 -26.07 -9.82
N ASP A 44 -0.62 -24.89 -10.17
CA ASP A 44 -0.85 -24.29 -11.49
C ASP A 44 0.31 -24.64 -12.43
N GLU A 45 0.03 -25.42 -13.47
CA GLU A 45 1.04 -25.89 -14.44
C GLU A 45 1.71 -24.74 -15.23
N PHE A 46 1.17 -23.51 -15.17
CA PHE A 46 1.69 -22.34 -15.91
C PHE A 46 2.61 -21.45 -15.05
N THR A 47 2.69 -21.71 -13.75
CA THR A 47 3.47 -20.93 -12.80
C THR A 47 4.47 -21.79 -12.02
N ASN A 48 5.41 -21.19 -11.31
CA ASN A 48 6.39 -21.89 -10.47
C ASN A 48 5.91 -21.91 -9.02
N ASP A 49 4.78 -22.57 -8.77
CA ASP A 49 4.15 -22.69 -7.45
C ASP A 49 4.26 -24.12 -6.85
N ASP A 50 4.90 -25.04 -7.56
CA ASP A 50 5.07 -26.46 -7.16
C ASP A 50 5.48 -26.66 -5.70
N GLU A 51 6.28 -25.73 -5.15
CA GLU A 51 6.73 -25.81 -3.76
C GLU A 51 5.62 -25.53 -2.74
N TRP A 52 4.51 -24.86 -3.15
CA TRP A 52 3.38 -24.47 -2.32
C TRP A 52 2.21 -25.48 -2.35
N THR A 53 2.48 -26.71 -2.67
CA THR A 53 1.52 -27.81 -2.65
C THR A 53 1.71 -28.69 -1.40
N PRO A 54 0.77 -29.58 -1.05
CA PRO A 54 0.89 -30.49 0.08
C PRO A 54 2.13 -31.41 0.01
N ASN A 55 2.55 -31.79 -1.21
CA ASN A 55 3.72 -32.61 -1.47
C ASN A 55 4.96 -31.77 -1.86
N GLY A 56 4.83 -30.47 -2.00
CA GLY A 56 5.90 -29.55 -2.34
C GLY A 56 6.84 -29.26 -1.18
N ALA A 57 7.90 -28.49 -1.46
CA ALA A 57 8.95 -28.19 -0.49
C ALA A 57 8.44 -27.46 0.76
N GLN A 58 7.40 -26.64 0.63
CA GLN A 58 6.77 -25.91 1.73
C GLN A 58 5.73 -26.74 2.51
N ARG A 59 5.41 -27.96 2.02
CA ARG A 59 4.38 -28.83 2.62
C ARG A 59 3.11 -28.04 2.91
N TRP A 60 2.61 -27.35 1.88
CA TRP A 60 1.49 -26.43 2.01
C TRP A 60 0.17 -27.18 2.00
N THR A 61 -0.23 -27.70 3.18
CA THR A 61 -1.45 -28.50 3.34
C THR A 61 -2.70 -27.61 3.44
N THR A 62 -3.86 -28.22 3.24
CA THR A 62 -5.16 -27.54 3.40
C THR A 62 -5.32 -26.92 4.80
N GLU A 63 -4.81 -27.57 5.85
CA GLU A 63 -4.86 -27.06 7.21
C GLU A 63 -4.02 -25.80 7.37
N LYS A 64 -2.81 -25.78 6.76
CA LYS A 64 -1.95 -24.57 6.74
C LYS A 64 -2.59 -23.44 5.97
N TYR A 65 -3.15 -23.72 4.79
CA TYR A 65 -3.87 -22.74 4.00
C TYR A 65 -5.04 -22.12 4.77
N GLN A 66 -5.90 -22.93 5.36
CA GLN A 66 -7.01 -22.46 6.19
C GLN A 66 -6.54 -21.67 7.41
N GLN A 67 -5.44 -22.08 8.04
CA GLN A 67 -4.85 -21.32 9.16
C GLN A 67 -4.30 -19.96 8.68
N LYS A 68 -3.69 -19.91 7.50
CA LYS A 68 -3.21 -18.66 6.87
C LYS A 68 -4.37 -17.69 6.63
N LEU A 69 -5.47 -18.15 6.07
CA LEU A 69 -6.68 -17.34 5.86
C LEU A 69 -7.20 -16.75 7.18
N LYS A 70 -7.31 -17.56 8.24
CA LYS A 70 -7.73 -17.11 9.58
C LYS A 70 -6.77 -16.06 10.16
N ASN A 71 -5.46 -16.27 9.98
CA ASN A 71 -4.43 -15.35 10.46
C ASN A 71 -4.54 -14.01 9.75
N LEU A 72 -4.62 -13.99 8.40
CA LEU A 72 -4.79 -12.78 7.61
C LEU A 72 -6.09 -12.05 7.94
N ALA A 73 -7.19 -12.78 8.04
CA ALA A 73 -8.49 -12.21 8.40
C ALA A 73 -8.48 -11.52 9.77
N ARG A 74 -7.79 -12.12 10.76
CA ARG A 74 -7.58 -11.50 12.06
C ARG A 74 -6.83 -10.18 11.94
N VAL A 75 -5.71 -10.15 11.22
CA VAL A 75 -4.89 -8.96 11.04
C VAL A 75 -5.69 -7.87 10.35
N ILE A 76 -6.28 -8.18 9.19
CA ILE A 76 -7.05 -7.22 8.39
C ILE A 76 -8.18 -6.60 9.21
N SER A 77 -8.89 -7.39 10.02
CA SER A 77 -9.99 -6.87 10.84
C SER A 77 -9.55 -5.93 11.97
N GLU A 78 -8.26 -5.91 12.34
CA GLU A 78 -7.74 -5.13 13.47
C GLU A 78 -6.86 -3.93 13.05
N ILE A 79 -6.47 -3.81 11.76
CA ILE A 79 -5.64 -2.68 11.29
C ILE A 79 -6.38 -1.36 11.50
N GLY A 80 -5.69 -0.38 12.10
CA GLY A 80 -6.23 0.96 12.34
C GLY A 80 -6.84 1.16 13.72
N MET A 81 -6.93 0.12 14.54
CA MET A 81 -7.35 0.26 15.93
C MET A 81 -6.19 0.82 16.80
N PRO A 82 -6.48 1.65 17.81
CA PRO A 82 -7.81 1.99 18.36
C PRO A 82 -8.47 3.24 17.76
N GLU A 83 -7.81 4.02 16.91
CA GLU A 83 -8.34 5.31 16.43
C GLU A 83 -9.59 5.15 15.53
N ASN A 84 -9.67 4.04 14.81
CA ASN A 84 -10.85 3.67 14.03
C ASN A 84 -11.30 2.26 14.43
N SER A 85 -12.49 2.15 15.01
CA SER A 85 -13.07 0.84 15.39
C SER A 85 -13.54 0.01 14.18
N ASN A 86 -13.63 0.62 13.00
CA ASN A 86 -13.94 -0.10 11.76
C ASN A 86 -12.66 -0.67 11.15
N ALA A 87 -12.76 -1.87 10.57
CA ALA A 87 -11.70 -2.42 9.74
C ALA A 87 -11.37 -1.49 8.55
N PRO A 88 -10.20 -1.64 7.90
CA PRO A 88 -9.83 -0.79 6.79
C PRO A 88 -10.88 -0.78 5.67
N THR A 89 -11.11 0.41 5.13
CA THR A 89 -12.05 0.60 4.00
C THR A 89 -11.48 0.13 2.68
N LEU A 90 -10.17 0.32 2.50
CA LEU A 90 -9.40 -0.14 1.34
C LEU A 90 -8.17 -0.90 1.83
N ILE A 91 -7.91 -2.06 1.24
CA ILE A 91 -6.77 -2.90 1.59
C ILE A 91 -6.08 -3.32 0.29
N GLY A 92 -4.88 -2.79 0.04
CA GLY A 92 -3.98 -3.32 -0.97
C GLY A 92 -3.32 -4.59 -0.46
N GLY A 93 -3.28 -5.62 -1.28
CA GLY A 93 -2.59 -6.87 -0.98
C GLY A 93 -1.52 -7.20 -2.01
N ALA A 94 -0.50 -7.95 -1.61
CA ALA A 94 0.53 -8.50 -2.49
C ALA A 94 0.84 -9.94 -2.12
N GLU A 95 1.53 -10.65 -3.03
CA GLU A 95 1.85 -12.08 -2.94
C GLU A 95 0.60 -12.96 -2.87
N ILE A 96 -0.29 -12.73 -3.80
CA ILE A 96 -1.59 -13.39 -3.95
C ILE A 96 -1.51 -14.23 -5.21
N GLU A 97 -1.77 -15.53 -5.08
CA GLU A 97 -1.70 -16.45 -6.22
C GLU A 97 -2.79 -16.17 -7.25
N ASN A 98 -4.04 -16.13 -6.81
CA ASN A 98 -5.18 -16.02 -7.71
C ASN A 98 -6.39 -15.38 -7.03
N ARG A 99 -7.45 -15.14 -7.81
CA ARG A 99 -8.71 -14.60 -7.27
C ARG A 99 -9.38 -15.54 -6.25
N GLY A 100 -9.23 -16.87 -6.41
CA GLY A 100 -9.87 -17.88 -5.55
C GLY A 100 -9.43 -17.76 -4.09
N VAL A 101 -8.13 -17.57 -3.84
CA VAL A 101 -7.60 -17.39 -2.47
C VAL A 101 -8.16 -16.13 -1.79
N LEU A 102 -8.45 -15.08 -2.56
CA LEU A 102 -9.10 -13.86 -2.04
C LEU A 102 -10.58 -14.09 -1.75
N GLU A 103 -11.27 -14.86 -2.59
CA GLU A 103 -12.67 -15.24 -2.37
C GLU A 103 -12.83 -16.10 -1.13
N ASP A 104 -11.86 -16.95 -0.81
CA ASP A 104 -11.84 -17.70 0.43
C ASP A 104 -11.50 -16.81 1.63
N LEU A 105 -10.52 -15.90 1.49
CA LEU A 105 -10.15 -14.97 2.55
C LEU A 105 -11.32 -14.08 3.00
N ILE A 106 -12.08 -13.50 2.07
CA ILE A 106 -13.20 -12.61 2.43
C ILE A 106 -14.40 -13.34 3.06
N LYS A 107 -14.47 -14.67 2.94
CA LYS A 107 -15.48 -15.53 3.60
C LYS A 107 -15.12 -15.83 5.05
N GLU A 108 -13.90 -15.55 5.49
CA GLU A 108 -13.53 -15.77 6.90
C GLU A 108 -14.46 -14.99 7.83
N PRO A 109 -14.87 -15.57 8.97
CA PRO A 109 -15.88 -15.01 9.87
C PRO A 109 -15.62 -13.56 10.33
N LYS A 110 -14.34 -13.17 10.43
CA LYS A 110 -13.95 -11.79 10.81
C LYS A 110 -14.11 -10.77 9.68
N LEU A 111 -14.06 -11.21 8.42
CA LEU A 111 -14.16 -10.35 7.24
C LEU A 111 -15.52 -10.37 6.58
N LEU A 112 -16.26 -11.48 6.73
CA LEU A 112 -17.59 -11.67 6.13
C LEU A 112 -18.55 -10.49 6.39
N PRO A 113 -18.62 -9.89 7.61
CA PRO A 113 -19.51 -8.75 7.88
C PRO A 113 -19.12 -7.46 7.17
N LEU A 114 -17.92 -7.38 6.60
CA LEU A 114 -17.41 -6.18 5.93
C LEU A 114 -17.91 -6.06 4.49
N ASP A 115 -18.51 -7.11 3.93
CA ASP A 115 -18.96 -7.20 2.53
C ASP A 115 -17.91 -6.66 1.56
N LEU A 116 -16.73 -7.31 1.57
CA LEU A 116 -15.60 -6.88 0.76
C LEU A 116 -15.81 -7.19 -0.72
N GLY A 117 -15.47 -6.23 -1.58
CA GLY A 117 -15.27 -6.45 -3.00
C GLY A 117 -13.80 -6.74 -3.31
N ILE A 118 -13.54 -7.40 -4.41
CA ILE A 118 -12.20 -7.81 -4.88
C ILE A 118 -11.95 -7.22 -6.27
N ILE A 119 -10.81 -6.55 -6.44
CA ILE A 119 -10.25 -6.22 -7.75
C ILE A 119 -8.87 -6.86 -7.84
N HIS A 120 -8.71 -7.75 -8.81
CA HIS A 120 -7.52 -8.57 -9.02
C HIS A 120 -7.36 -8.87 -10.51
N PHE A 121 -6.12 -8.94 -10.96
CA PHE A 121 -5.71 -9.38 -12.29
C PHE A 121 -4.46 -10.24 -12.16
N ASP A 122 -4.39 -11.28 -12.97
CA ASP A 122 -3.17 -12.08 -13.10
C ASP A 122 -2.08 -11.23 -13.77
N SER A 123 -0.87 -11.32 -13.26
CA SER A 123 0.32 -10.65 -13.79
C SER A 123 1.31 -11.68 -14.35
N PRO A 124 2.29 -11.26 -15.18
CA PRO A 124 3.22 -12.20 -15.80
C PRO A 124 4.36 -12.67 -14.87
N ASP A 125 4.23 -12.53 -13.54
CA ASP A 125 5.24 -13.06 -12.60
C ASP A 125 5.28 -14.58 -12.68
N LYS A 126 6.48 -15.14 -12.79
CA LYS A 126 6.68 -16.60 -12.96
C LYS A 126 6.25 -17.42 -11.76
N ARG A 127 6.17 -16.82 -10.58
CA ARG A 127 5.69 -17.49 -9.35
C ARG A 127 4.17 -17.52 -9.28
N GLY A 128 3.48 -16.84 -10.22
CA GLY A 128 2.03 -16.70 -10.17
C GLY A 128 1.56 -15.89 -8.97
N ILE A 129 2.27 -14.80 -8.62
CA ILE A 129 1.86 -13.92 -7.53
C ILE A 129 1.51 -12.53 -8.04
N ASP A 130 0.46 -11.98 -7.48
CA ASP A 130 -0.19 -10.76 -7.93
C ASP A 130 -0.38 -9.73 -6.83
N VAL A 131 -0.97 -8.61 -7.24
CA VAL A 131 -1.50 -7.58 -6.34
C VAL A 131 -3.01 -7.50 -6.47
N ALA A 132 -3.68 -7.09 -5.39
CA ALA A 132 -5.12 -6.91 -5.39
C ALA A 132 -5.54 -5.71 -4.53
N LEU A 133 -6.77 -5.23 -4.77
CA LEU A 133 -7.46 -4.30 -3.89
C LEU A 133 -8.72 -4.97 -3.35
N LEU A 134 -8.80 -5.10 -2.02
CA LEU A 134 -10.02 -5.40 -1.30
C LEU A 134 -10.64 -4.09 -0.81
N TYR A 135 -11.96 -3.96 -0.88
CA TYR A 135 -12.66 -2.73 -0.49
C TYR A 135 -14.01 -3.01 0.14
N GLN A 136 -14.39 -2.23 1.15
CA GLN A 136 -15.74 -2.31 1.71
C GLN A 136 -16.74 -1.64 0.75
N LYS A 137 -17.65 -2.42 0.16
CA LYS A 137 -18.65 -1.95 -0.82
C LYS A 137 -19.56 -0.84 -0.25
N LYS A 138 -19.74 -0.82 1.07
CA LYS A 138 -20.52 0.23 1.76
C LYS A 138 -19.91 1.63 1.59
N TYR A 139 -18.59 1.74 1.51
CA TYR A 139 -17.89 3.03 1.55
C TYR A 139 -17.20 3.38 0.24
N PHE A 140 -16.79 2.38 -0.55
CA PHE A 140 -16.06 2.59 -1.79
C PHE A 140 -16.79 1.94 -2.97
N ARG A 141 -16.96 2.73 -4.04
CA ARG A 141 -17.56 2.27 -5.30
C ARG A 141 -16.53 2.45 -6.43
N PRO A 142 -15.89 1.39 -6.91
CA PRO A 142 -15.00 1.46 -8.06
C PRO A 142 -15.78 1.86 -9.33
N THR A 143 -15.14 2.63 -10.20
CA THR A 143 -15.70 3.07 -11.49
C THR A 143 -14.90 2.57 -12.67
N SER A 144 -13.58 2.45 -12.49
CA SER A 144 -12.69 1.84 -13.48
C SER A 144 -11.49 1.21 -12.79
N TYR A 145 -10.94 0.17 -13.41
CA TYR A 145 -9.73 -0.49 -12.94
C TYR A 145 -9.00 -1.13 -14.12
N SER A 146 -7.68 -1.12 -14.04
CA SER A 146 -6.81 -1.67 -15.08
C SER A 146 -5.50 -2.17 -14.49
N ASN A 147 -4.96 -3.18 -15.13
CA ASN A 147 -3.61 -3.69 -14.89
C ASN A 147 -2.64 -2.95 -15.82
N ILE A 148 -1.65 -2.26 -15.26
CA ILE A 148 -0.68 -1.46 -16.02
C ILE A 148 0.62 -2.25 -16.11
N PRO A 149 1.00 -2.75 -17.30
CA PRO A 149 2.16 -3.60 -17.46
C PRO A 149 3.48 -2.91 -17.09
N LEU A 150 4.27 -3.57 -16.24
CA LEU A 150 5.65 -3.18 -15.99
C LEU A 150 6.57 -3.95 -16.94
N ILE A 151 6.97 -3.30 -18.03
CA ILE A 151 7.80 -3.90 -19.07
C ILE A 151 9.25 -3.45 -18.86
N ILE A 152 10.16 -4.41 -18.64
CA ILE A 152 11.56 -4.17 -18.40
C ILE A 152 12.39 -5.14 -19.26
N TYR A 153 13.39 -4.64 -19.99
CA TYR A 153 14.34 -5.45 -20.77
C TYR A 153 15.75 -5.33 -20.21
N LYS A 154 16.41 -6.45 -19.93
CA LYS A 154 17.77 -6.49 -19.38
C LYS A 154 18.80 -5.80 -20.28
N LYS A 155 18.65 -5.87 -21.61
CA LYS A 155 19.61 -5.30 -22.56
C LYS A 155 19.56 -3.77 -22.70
N GLU A 156 18.39 -3.15 -22.53
CA GLU A 156 18.27 -1.67 -22.58
C GLU A 156 19.00 -1.01 -21.42
N ILE A 157 19.16 -1.74 -20.35
CA ILE A 157 19.80 -1.28 -19.12
C ILE A 157 21.33 -1.29 -19.26
N ILE A 158 21.89 -2.33 -19.91
CA ILE A 158 23.33 -2.43 -20.15
C ILE A 158 23.80 -1.40 -21.20
N LYS A 159 22.97 -1.08 -22.20
CA LYS A 159 23.28 -0.05 -23.21
C LYS A 159 23.32 1.38 -22.64
N LYS A 160 22.48 1.73 -21.67
CA LYS A 160 22.52 3.05 -21.02
C LYS A 160 23.76 3.31 -20.18
N GLU A 161 24.48 2.27 -19.76
CA GLU A 161 25.77 2.39 -19.08
C GLU A 161 26.96 2.42 -20.06
N GLN A 162 26.75 2.16 -21.37
CA GLN A 162 27.78 2.01 -22.40
C GLN A 162 27.50 2.79 -23.70
N GLU A 163 26.57 3.76 -23.71
CA GLU A 163 26.33 4.52 -24.94
C GLU A 163 27.46 5.50 -25.27
N GLU A 164 28.29 5.03 -26.20
CA GLU A 164 28.52 5.73 -27.48
C GLU A 164 28.56 4.63 -28.58
N GLU A 165 27.73 4.88 -29.63
CA GLU A 165 27.72 4.30 -30.96
C GLU A 165 26.98 2.99 -31.26
N VAL A 166 26.16 3.11 -32.24
CA VAL A 166 25.80 2.45 -33.49
C VAL A 166 24.36 1.94 -33.61
N LEU A 167 23.68 2.64 -34.50
CA LEU A 167 22.41 2.24 -35.16
C LEU A 167 22.65 0.97 -36.01
N ASP A 168 21.82 -0.03 -35.85
CA ASP A 168 21.46 -0.93 -36.93
C ASP A 168 20.01 -1.42 -36.75
N ASP A 169 19.15 -0.98 -37.66
CA ASP A 169 17.78 -1.47 -37.83
C ASP A 169 17.84 -2.85 -38.48
N GLU A 170 17.18 -3.82 -37.91
CA GLU A 170 16.30 -4.78 -38.57
C GLU A 170 15.90 -5.95 -37.68
N ILE A 171 14.59 -6.09 -37.50
CA ILE A 171 13.79 -7.32 -37.27
C ILE A 171 14.28 -8.29 -36.18
N GLU A 172 13.53 -8.40 -35.06
CA GLU A 172 13.25 -9.70 -34.45
C GLU A 172 12.27 -9.66 -33.26
N VAL A 173 10.98 -9.78 -33.54
CA VAL A 173 9.90 -9.93 -32.55
C VAL A 173 10.09 -11.16 -31.62
N LYS A 174 10.92 -12.14 -32.00
CA LYS A 174 11.19 -13.37 -31.22
C LYS A 174 12.38 -13.29 -30.27
N LYS A 175 13.22 -12.23 -30.32
CA LYS A 175 14.34 -12.04 -29.37
C LYS A 175 13.97 -11.22 -28.12
N GLU A 176 12.87 -10.49 -28.16
CA GLU A 176 12.42 -9.62 -27.05
C GLU A 176 12.08 -10.41 -25.79
N ASP A 177 11.41 -11.55 -25.90
CA ASP A 177 10.99 -12.33 -24.72
C ASP A 177 12.17 -12.88 -23.86
N LYS A 178 13.30 -13.21 -24.48
CA LYS A 178 14.44 -13.75 -23.75
C LYS A 178 15.11 -12.75 -22.80
N ASN A 179 14.96 -11.47 -23.03
CA ASN A 179 15.53 -10.40 -22.21
C ASN A 179 14.51 -9.71 -21.32
N ARG A 180 13.22 -10.01 -21.42
CA ARG A 180 12.17 -9.45 -20.60
C ARG A 180 12.29 -9.94 -19.15
N VAL A 181 12.16 -9.02 -18.19
CA VAL A 181 11.99 -9.35 -16.78
C VAL A 181 10.49 -9.46 -16.53
N PHE A 182 10.01 -10.68 -16.32
CA PHE A 182 8.63 -10.95 -15.94
C PHE A 182 8.46 -10.61 -14.45
N THR A 183 7.51 -9.75 -14.13
CA THR A 183 7.25 -9.26 -12.78
C THR A 183 5.79 -8.78 -12.69
N ARG A 184 5.37 -8.38 -11.48
CA ARG A 184 4.00 -7.92 -11.23
C ARG A 184 3.75 -6.60 -11.93
N ASP A 185 2.55 -6.48 -12.48
CA ASP A 185 2.03 -5.24 -13.02
C ASP A 185 1.55 -4.31 -11.90
N GLN A 186 1.25 -3.05 -12.21
CA GLN A 186 0.69 -2.09 -11.24
C GLN A 186 -0.82 -2.02 -11.42
N LEU A 187 -1.59 -2.28 -10.37
CA LEU A 187 -3.04 -2.24 -10.38
C LEU A 187 -3.52 -0.81 -10.13
N LEU A 188 -4.14 -0.17 -11.13
CA LEU A 188 -4.81 1.12 -10.99
C LEU A 188 -6.30 0.92 -10.79
N VAL A 189 -6.86 1.51 -9.74
CA VAL A 189 -8.30 1.53 -9.45
C VAL A 189 -8.75 2.97 -9.22
N SER A 190 -9.77 3.40 -9.96
CA SER A 190 -10.44 4.68 -9.72
C SER A 190 -11.85 4.43 -9.17
N GLY A 191 -12.32 5.28 -8.29
CA GLY A 191 -13.64 5.13 -7.68
C GLY A 191 -14.00 6.26 -6.75
N PHE A 192 -15.11 6.12 -6.05
CA PHE A 192 -15.62 7.12 -5.11
C PHE A 192 -15.61 6.57 -3.69
N LEU A 193 -14.86 7.22 -2.80
CA LEU A 193 -14.90 7.03 -1.35
C LEU A 193 -15.94 7.99 -0.76
N GLU A 194 -17.09 7.48 -0.34
CA GLU A 194 -18.21 8.29 0.14
C GLU A 194 -18.52 9.54 -0.75
N GLY A 195 -18.46 9.35 -2.07
CA GLY A 195 -18.78 10.40 -3.04
C GLY A 195 -17.58 11.26 -3.46
N GLU A 196 -16.41 11.12 -2.88
CA GLU A 196 -15.17 11.78 -3.31
C GLU A 196 -14.35 10.86 -4.23
N GLU A 197 -13.97 11.36 -5.40
CA GLU A 197 -13.12 10.60 -6.33
C GLU A 197 -11.73 10.39 -5.73
N ILE A 198 -11.25 9.14 -5.82
CA ILE A 198 -9.92 8.74 -5.37
C ILE A 198 -9.38 7.65 -6.30
N HIS A 199 -8.09 7.71 -6.55
CA HIS A 199 -7.36 6.72 -7.35
C HIS A 199 -6.39 5.96 -6.46
N ILE A 200 -6.36 4.64 -6.61
CA ILE A 200 -5.51 3.76 -5.84
C ILE A 200 -4.61 2.99 -6.80
N ILE A 201 -3.30 3.00 -6.55
CA ILE A 201 -2.33 2.17 -7.27
C ILE A 201 -1.78 1.16 -6.28
N VAL A 202 -1.98 -0.14 -6.54
CA VAL A 202 -1.41 -1.21 -5.72
C VAL A 202 -0.21 -1.80 -6.43
N ASN A 203 0.89 -1.97 -5.68
CA ASN A 203 2.20 -2.30 -6.20
C ASN A 203 2.82 -3.50 -5.47
N HIS A 204 3.60 -4.29 -6.20
CA HIS A 204 4.63 -5.15 -5.65
C HIS A 204 5.84 -5.09 -6.61
N TRP A 205 6.80 -4.20 -6.31
CA TRP A 205 7.92 -3.95 -7.21
C TRP A 205 8.92 -5.11 -7.22
N PRO A 206 9.82 -5.18 -8.23
CA PRO A 206 10.84 -6.23 -8.32
C PRO A 206 11.67 -6.35 -7.05
N SER A 207 11.83 -7.59 -6.58
CA SER A 207 12.54 -7.88 -5.33
C SER A 207 14.05 -7.60 -5.44
N ARG A 208 14.73 -7.61 -4.28
CA ARG A 208 16.19 -7.52 -4.20
C ARG A 208 16.90 -8.86 -4.43
N SER A 209 16.16 -9.90 -4.85
CA SER A 209 16.74 -11.22 -5.17
C SER A 209 17.79 -11.10 -6.28
N GLY A 210 18.95 -11.70 -6.06
CA GLY A 210 20.12 -11.51 -6.95
C GLY A 210 21.01 -10.32 -6.59
N GLY A 211 20.64 -9.55 -5.55
CA GLY A 211 21.41 -8.42 -5.01
C GLY A 211 20.76 -7.06 -5.22
N GLU A 212 20.78 -6.25 -4.18
CA GLU A 212 20.12 -4.93 -4.17
C GLU A 212 20.58 -4.04 -5.32
N LYS A 213 21.91 -3.94 -5.55
CA LYS A 213 22.49 -3.08 -6.60
C LYS A 213 22.14 -3.58 -8.00
N ALA A 214 22.20 -4.89 -8.23
CA ALA A 214 21.92 -5.49 -9.53
C ALA A 214 20.47 -5.35 -9.96
N THR A 215 19.52 -5.30 -9.00
CA THR A 215 18.08 -5.21 -9.26
C THR A 215 17.51 -3.81 -9.07
N MET A 216 18.30 -2.84 -8.59
CA MET A 216 17.89 -1.46 -8.33
C MET A 216 17.22 -0.80 -9.54
N ILE A 217 17.78 -1.00 -10.72
CA ILE A 217 17.26 -0.45 -11.99
C ILE A 217 15.83 -0.90 -12.31
N PHE A 218 15.44 -2.12 -11.88
CA PHE A 218 14.09 -2.63 -12.09
C PHE A 218 13.08 -1.89 -11.20
N ARG A 219 13.47 -1.59 -9.95
CA ARG A 219 12.65 -0.80 -9.04
C ARG A 219 12.59 0.67 -9.43
N GLU A 220 13.69 1.23 -9.99
CA GLU A 220 13.65 2.58 -10.58
C GLU A 220 12.71 2.65 -11.78
N ALA A 221 12.67 1.61 -12.65
CA ALA A 221 11.71 1.53 -13.74
C ALA A 221 10.27 1.46 -13.23
N ALA A 222 10.02 0.66 -12.17
CA ALA A 222 8.71 0.58 -11.53
C ALA A 222 8.28 1.92 -10.92
N GLY A 223 9.20 2.64 -10.27
CA GLY A 223 8.95 3.98 -9.72
C GLY A 223 8.60 5.00 -10.80
N LYS A 224 9.30 4.97 -11.94
CA LYS A 224 9.01 5.84 -13.09
C LYS A 224 7.65 5.53 -13.72
N LEU A 225 7.28 4.25 -13.84
CA LEU A 225 5.95 3.87 -14.32
C LEU A 225 4.87 4.39 -13.36
N ASN A 226 5.07 4.20 -12.06
CA ASN A 226 4.14 4.68 -11.04
C ASN A 226 3.97 6.21 -11.12
N ARG A 227 5.08 6.96 -11.25
CA ARG A 227 5.05 8.42 -11.47
C ARG A 227 4.26 8.79 -12.72
N LYS A 228 4.50 8.10 -13.84
CA LYS A 228 3.77 8.34 -15.11
C LYS A 228 2.26 8.14 -14.96
N ILE A 229 1.83 7.13 -14.20
CA ILE A 229 0.40 6.91 -13.90
C ILE A 229 -0.16 8.11 -13.13
N ILE A 230 0.53 8.55 -12.07
CA ILE A 230 0.12 9.71 -11.27
C ILE A 230 0.05 10.97 -12.13
N ASP A 231 1.07 11.24 -12.95
CA ASP A 231 1.12 12.40 -13.85
C ASP A 231 -0.07 12.40 -14.82
N SER A 232 -0.42 11.24 -15.38
CA SER A 232 -1.55 11.13 -16.30
C SER A 232 -2.89 11.47 -15.63
N LEU A 233 -3.08 11.07 -14.36
CA LEU A 233 -4.27 11.41 -13.58
C LEU A 233 -4.29 12.91 -13.25
N GLN A 234 -3.15 13.49 -12.87
CA GLN A 234 -3.02 14.91 -12.56
C GLN A 234 -3.14 15.82 -13.80
N GLN A 235 -2.82 15.31 -15.00
CA GLN A 235 -3.09 16.03 -16.26
C GLN A 235 -4.60 16.15 -16.54
N ILE A 236 -5.39 15.14 -16.17
CA ILE A 236 -6.84 15.16 -16.31
C ILE A 236 -7.47 16.04 -15.21
N ASN A 237 -7.02 15.86 -13.98
CA ASN A 237 -7.47 16.62 -12.81
C ASN A 237 -6.26 17.00 -11.95
N PRO A 238 -5.79 18.27 -11.98
CA PRO A 238 -4.67 18.73 -11.13
C PRO A 238 -4.84 18.46 -9.64
N GLN A 239 -6.08 18.33 -9.16
CA GLN A 239 -6.40 18.02 -7.77
C GLN A 239 -6.71 16.53 -7.55
N ALA A 240 -6.31 15.65 -8.46
CA ALA A 240 -6.54 14.22 -8.34
C ALA A 240 -5.98 13.68 -7.01
N LYS A 241 -6.83 13.02 -6.26
CA LYS A 241 -6.47 12.32 -5.02
C LYS A 241 -5.96 10.94 -5.38
N VAL A 242 -4.64 10.74 -5.36
CA VAL A 242 -4.01 9.47 -5.70
C VAL A 242 -3.28 8.91 -4.48
N LEU A 243 -3.55 7.66 -4.16
CA LEU A 243 -2.79 6.84 -3.21
C LEU A 243 -2.03 5.78 -3.99
N THR A 244 -0.72 5.72 -3.85
CA THR A 244 0.07 4.58 -4.32
C THR A 244 0.60 3.83 -3.11
N MET A 245 0.28 2.54 -3.04
CA MET A 245 0.61 1.68 -1.90
C MET A 245 1.23 0.38 -2.39
N GLY A 246 2.08 -0.23 -1.59
CA GLY A 246 2.67 -1.50 -1.99
C GLY A 246 3.86 -1.90 -1.14
N ASP A 247 4.32 -3.12 -1.43
CA ASP A 247 5.69 -3.56 -1.18
C ASP A 247 6.57 -3.06 -2.33
N PHE A 248 7.25 -1.96 -2.09
CA PHE A 248 8.14 -1.35 -3.08
C PHE A 248 9.51 -2.04 -3.16
N ASN A 249 9.79 -3.02 -2.29
CA ASN A 249 11.11 -3.67 -2.16
C ASN A 249 12.28 -2.68 -2.02
N ASP A 250 11.97 -1.42 -1.77
CA ASP A 250 12.89 -0.32 -1.49
C ASP A 250 12.33 0.56 -0.37
N GLY A 251 13.23 1.06 0.47
CA GLY A 251 12.87 1.99 1.54
C GLY A 251 12.67 3.43 1.05
N PRO A 252 12.14 4.32 1.91
CA PRO A 252 11.79 5.70 1.54
C PRO A 252 12.97 6.52 1.01
N PHE A 253 14.21 6.12 1.27
CA PHE A 253 15.43 6.85 0.88
C PHE A 253 16.03 6.33 -0.44
N ASN A 254 15.55 5.21 -0.98
CA ASN A 254 16.08 4.63 -2.21
C ASN A 254 15.71 5.46 -3.44
N LYS A 255 16.54 5.36 -4.50
CA LYS A 255 16.37 6.14 -5.74
C LYS A 255 15.02 5.90 -6.42
N SER A 256 14.52 4.68 -6.40
CA SER A 256 13.21 4.34 -6.96
C SER A 256 12.07 5.19 -6.36
N ILE A 257 12.14 5.45 -5.05
CA ILE A 257 11.18 6.28 -4.31
C ILE A 257 11.50 7.76 -4.45
N LYS A 258 12.77 8.17 -4.20
CA LYS A 258 13.16 9.59 -4.16
C LYS A 258 13.22 10.24 -5.54
N THR A 259 13.72 9.52 -6.54
CA THR A 259 13.93 10.04 -7.89
C THR A 259 12.96 9.43 -8.89
N GLY A 260 12.75 8.12 -8.84
CA GLY A 260 11.84 7.40 -9.75
C GLY A 260 10.40 7.86 -9.59
N LEU A 261 9.89 7.79 -8.38
CA LEU A 261 8.55 8.26 -8.01
C LEU A 261 8.51 9.76 -7.67
N GLY A 262 9.62 10.35 -7.21
CA GLY A 262 9.69 11.77 -6.82
C GLY A 262 9.12 12.07 -5.45
N ALA A 263 9.08 11.08 -4.53
CA ALA A 263 8.43 11.22 -3.24
C ALA A 263 9.23 12.09 -2.26
N LYS A 264 8.54 13.01 -1.58
CA LYS A 264 9.06 13.89 -0.53
C LYS A 264 8.60 13.39 0.85
N GLY A 265 9.51 13.39 1.82
CA GLY A 265 9.25 12.94 3.19
C GLY A 265 8.86 14.05 4.15
N ILE A 266 8.97 15.32 3.75
CA ILE A 266 8.64 16.48 4.58
C ILE A 266 7.42 17.18 3.97
N LYS A 267 6.32 17.22 4.73
CA LYS A 267 5.04 17.72 4.25
C LYS A 267 5.11 19.17 3.72
N SER A 268 5.89 20.02 4.38
CA SER A 268 6.05 21.45 3.97
C SER A 268 6.87 21.66 2.70
N GLU A 269 7.56 20.62 2.21
CA GLU A 269 8.34 20.66 0.95
C GLU A 269 7.54 20.16 -0.25
N VAL A 270 6.33 19.65 -0.02
CA VAL A 270 5.46 19.09 -1.07
C VAL A 270 4.76 20.25 -1.78
N ALA A 271 5.12 20.46 -3.04
CA ALA A 271 4.50 21.43 -3.93
C ALA A 271 3.35 20.80 -4.74
N GLU A 272 2.68 21.60 -5.54
CA GLU A 272 1.70 21.14 -6.51
C GLU A 272 2.30 20.07 -7.44
N PHE A 273 1.56 19.02 -7.73
CA PHE A 273 1.95 17.83 -8.48
C PHE A 273 2.98 16.91 -7.81
N ASP A 274 3.50 17.25 -6.64
CA ASP A 274 4.38 16.36 -5.88
C ASP A 274 3.60 15.25 -5.18
N VAL A 275 4.35 14.25 -4.69
CA VAL A 275 3.82 13.19 -3.85
C VAL A 275 4.51 13.16 -2.49
N PHE A 276 3.74 12.88 -1.44
CA PHE A 276 4.18 12.84 -0.05
C PHE A 276 4.29 11.41 0.46
N ASN A 277 5.43 11.10 1.11
CA ASN A 277 5.68 9.81 1.75
C ASN A 277 5.80 9.97 3.27
N PRO A 278 4.74 9.68 4.05
CA PRO A 278 4.79 9.77 5.51
C PRO A 278 5.68 8.70 6.15
N PHE A 279 6.01 7.62 5.44
CA PHE A 279 6.82 6.51 5.96
C PHE A 279 8.31 6.86 6.07
N GLU A 280 8.78 7.93 5.41
CA GLU A 280 10.14 8.44 5.61
C GLU A 280 10.39 8.87 7.05
N GLU A 281 9.41 9.50 7.70
CA GLU A 281 9.51 9.87 9.12
C GLU A 281 9.54 8.64 10.04
N LEU A 282 8.75 7.61 9.73
CA LEU A 282 8.75 6.36 10.49
C LEU A 282 10.09 5.63 10.36
N ALA A 283 10.68 5.62 9.15
CA ALA A 283 12.01 5.05 8.93
C ALA A 283 13.09 5.81 9.71
N LYS A 284 13.06 7.15 9.76
CA LYS A 284 13.96 7.96 10.59
C LYS A 284 13.85 7.66 12.09
N LYS A 285 12.69 7.19 12.54
CA LYS A 285 12.47 6.73 13.92
C LYS A 285 12.95 5.29 14.18
N GLY A 286 13.55 4.64 13.19
CA GLY A 286 14.05 3.27 13.30
C GLY A 286 12.97 2.18 13.20
N LEU A 287 11.78 2.53 12.72
CA LEU A 287 10.71 1.55 12.49
C LEU A 287 10.92 0.82 11.16
N GLY A 288 10.38 -0.40 11.06
CA GLY A 288 10.46 -1.21 9.85
C GLY A 288 9.23 -2.09 9.65
N THR A 289 9.00 -2.50 8.42
CA THR A 289 7.93 -3.44 8.05
C THR A 289 8.47 -4.84 7.80
N ILE A 290 9.74 -4.96 7.42
CA ILE A 290 10.45 -6.22 7.19
C ILE A 290 11.83 -6.16 7.83
N ALA A 291 12.32 -7.31 8.33
CA ALA A 291 13.66 -7.46 8.87
C ALA A 291 14.47 -8.48 8.07
N TYR A 292 15.70 -8.12 7.74
CA TYR A 292 16.65 -9.00 7.08
C TYR A 292 18.06 -8.80 7.66
N ARG A 293 18.69 -9.87 8.16
CA ARG A 293 20.03 -9.85 8.79
C ARG A 293 20.16 -8.75 9.85
N ASP A 294 19.16 -8.68 10.74
CA ASP A 294 19.02 -7.69 11.84
C ASP A 294 18.92 -6.23 11.39
N SER A 295 18.72 -6.00 10.10
CA SER A 295 18.42 -4.68 9.56
C SER A 295 16.93 -4.54 9.24
N TRP A 296 16.30 -3.53 9.81
CA TRP A 296 14.91 -3.18 9.55
C TRP A 296 14.79 -2.25 8.36
N ASN A 297 13.83 -2.53 7.48
CA ASN A 297 13.49 -1.69 6.34
C ASN A 297 11.99 -1.42 6.30
N ILE A 298 11.58 -0.28 5.76
CA ILE A 298 10.18 0.00 5.42
C ILE A 298 10.04 -0.18 3.91
N PHE A 299 9.67 -1.38 3.46
CA PHE A 299 9.37 -1.65 2.05
C PHE A 299 7.91 -1.40 1.73
N ASP A 300 7.05 -1.61 2.72
CA ASP A 300 5.60 -1.40 2.62
C ASP A 300 5.30 0.06 2.94
N GLN A 301 4.71 0.79 1.99
CA GLN A 301 4.47 2.23 2.11
C GLN A 301 3.15 2.61 1.45
N ILE A 302 2.55 3.72 1.88
CA ILE A 302 1.41 4.39 1.24
C ILE A 302 1.82 5.84 1.00
N ILE A 303 1.98 6.20 -0.26
CA ILE A 303 2.43 7.51 -0.72
C ILE A 303 1.25 8.20 -1.40
N MET A 304 1.13 9.51 -1.33
CA MET A 304 -0.06 10.23 -1.77
C MET A 304 0.26 11.54 -2.46
N THR A 305 -0.64 11.99 -3.34
CA THR A 305 -0.56 13.30 -3.97
C THR A 305 -0.79 14.44 -2.97
N GLU A 306 -0.30 15.63 -3.31
CA GLU A 306 -0.42 16.86 -2.51
C GLU A 306 -1.88 17.17 -2.15
N SER A 307 -2.82 16.88 -3.02
CA SER A 307 -4.25 17.08 -2.81
C SER A 307 -4.83 16.36 -1.57
N LEU A 308 -4.15 15.30 -1.10
CA LEU A 308 -4.53 14.54 0.10
C LEU A 308 -3.87 15.05 1.40
N ILE A 309 -2.98 16.05 1.33
CA ILE A 309 -2.27 16.53 2.53
C ILE A 309 -2.61 17.97 2.90
N LYS A 310 -3.64 18.55 2.29
CA LYS A 310 -4.13 19.89 2.63
C LYS A 310 -4.67 19.89 4.07
N ALA A 311 -4.55 21.03 4.74
CA ALA A 311 -5.08 21.19 6.10
C ALA A 311 -6.60 21.45 6.13
N ASP A 312 -7.24 21.44 4.98
CA ASP A 312 -8.68 21.62 4.83
C ASP A 312 -9.39 20.25 4.88
N PHE A 313 -10.01 19.95 6.00
CA PHE A 313 -10.76 18.72 6.22
C PHE A 313 -12.21 18.77 5.73
N SER A 314 -12.58 19.73 4.88
CA SER A 314 -13.87 19.73 4.18
C SER A 314 -13.99 18.54 3.22
N THR A 315 -12.88 17.98 2.81
CA THR A 315 -12.74 16.74 2.03
C THR A 315 -11.85 15.75 2.77
N PHE A 316 -11.83 14.48 2.33
CA PHE A 316 -10.91 13.48 2.90
C PHE A 316 -9.45 13.89 2.70
N ASN A 317 -8.72 14.01 3.80
CA ASN A 317 -7.31 14.34 3.84
C ASN A 317 -6.55 13.42 4.80
N PHE A 318 -5.26 13.26 4.55
CA PHE A 318 -4.34 12.50 5.36
C PHE A 318 -4.22 13.08 6.78
N TRP A 319 -4.36 12.23 7.76
CA TRP A 319 -4.16 12.58 9.15
C TRP A 319 -2.87 11.99 9.71
N LYS A 320 -2.69 10.66 9.64
CA LYS A 320 -1.59 9.95 10.30
C LYS A 320 -1.29 8.63 9.58
N ALA A 321 -0.03 8.19 9.64
CA ALA A 321 0.43 6.89 9.16
C ALA A 321 0.88 6.00 10.33
N GLY A 322 0.86 4.68 10.13
CA GLY A 322 1.34 3.72 11.11
C GLY A 322 1.75 2.39 10.51
N ILE A 323 2.49 1.62 11.32
CA ILE A 323 2.83 0.22 11.07
C ILE A 323 2.06 -0.61 12.10
N PHE A 324 1.37 -1.64 11.65
CA PHE A 324 0.58 -2.52 12.51
C PHE A 324 1.44 -3.71 12.96
N ASN A 325 2.10 -3.57 14.11
CA ASN A 325 3.08 -4.52 14.66
C ASN A 325 2.67 -5.04 16.04
N LYS A 326 1.45 -5.57 16.15
CA LYS A 326 0.95 -6.13 17.42
C LYS A 326 1.83 -7.29 17.92
N PRO A 327 1.90 -7.54 19.23
CA PRO A 327 2.76 -8.58 19.82
C PRO A 327 2.55 -9.98 19.22
N TYR A 328 1.32 -10.32 18.81
CA TYR A 328 1.01 -11.63 18.22
C TYR A 328 1.53 -11.79 16.78
N LEU A 329 1.96 -10.71 16.14
CA LEU A 329 2.61 -10.73 14.81
C LEU A 329 4.12 -10.93 14.90
N ILE A 330 4.67 -11.03 16.11
CA ILE A 330 6.12 -11.03 16.34
C ILE A 330 6.58 -12.43 16.74
N GLN A 331 7.62 -12.94 16.09
CA GLN A 331 8.30 -14.17 16.43
C GLN A 331 8.93 -14.07 17.81
N ASN A 332 8.54 -14.96 18.74
CA ASN A 332 8.96 -14.89 20.14
C ASN A 332 10.20 -15.72 20.48
N PHE A 333 10.64 -16.59 19.56
CA PHE A 333 11.74 -17.54 19.79
C PHE A 333 12.54 -17.81 18.52
N GLY A 334 13.70 -18.49 18.67
CA GLY A 334 14.55 -18.92 17.55
C GLY A 334 15.37 -17.80 16.93
N ALA A 335 15.96 -18.08 15.76
CA ALA A 335 16.86 -17.18 15.04
C ALA A 335 16.18 -15.89 14.55
N TYR A 336 14.87 -15.91 14.40
CA TYR A 336 14.07 -14.76 13.91
C TYR A 336 13.27 -14.09 15.05
N LYS A 337 13.71 -14.26 16.30
CA LYS A 337 13.06 -13.59 17.44
C LYS A 337 13.03 -12.07 17.24
N GLY A 338 11.85 -11.49 17.37
CA GLY A 338 11.60 -10.06 17.13
C GLY A 338 11.13 -9.71 15.72
N TYR A 339 11.29 -10.60 14.76
CA TYR A 339 10.84 -10.41 13.37
C TYR A 339 9.35 -10.66 13.23
N PRO A 340 8.73 -10.25 12.12
CA PRO A 340 7.36 -10.66 11.80
C PRO A 340 7.23 -12.19 11.77
N LEU A 341 6.09 -12.70 12.26
CA LEU A 341 5.82 -14.12 12.38
C LEU A 341 5.39 -14.72 11.04
N ARG A 342 6.38 -15.18 10.31
CA ARG A 342 6.29 -15.72 8.95
C ARG A 342 5.83 -17.17 8.88
N ASN A 343 5.52 -17.62 7.67
CA ASN A 343 5.31 -19.04 7.37
C ASN A 343 6.55 -19.88 7.69
N THR A 344 6.33 -21.11 8.17
CA THR A 344 7.36 -22.13 8.42
C THR A 344 6.96 -23.46 7.78
N LEU A 345 7.87 -24.42 7.76
CA LEU A 345 7.54 -25.78 7.27
C LEU A 345 6.47 -26.48 8.12
N SER A 346 6.33 -26.13 9.39
CA SER A 346 5.36 -26.73 10.32
C SER A 346 4.05 -25.96 10.43
N GLU A 347 4.08 -24.64 10.30
CA GLU A 347 2.95 -23.79 10.64
C GLU A 347 2.81 -22.62 9.66
N ALA A 348 1.57 -22.22 9.43
CA ALA A 348 1.27 -20.97 8.75
C ALA A 348 1.40 -19.80 9.72
N GLY A 349 2.27 -18.84 9.38
CA GLY A 349 2.42 -17.56 10.08
C GLY A 349 1.36 -16.55 9.69
N PHE A 350 1.65 -15.29 9.99
CA PHE A 350 0.86 -14.15 9.54
C PHE A 350 1.43 -13.58 8.23
N SER A 351 2.66 -13.08 8.28
CA SER A 351 3.47 -12.63 7.16
C SER A 351 4.89 -12.30 7.65
N ASP A 352 5.87 -12.30 6.76
CA ASP A 352 7.21 -11.77 7.01
C ASP A 352 7.27 -10.23 6.88
N HIS A 353 6.12 -9.59 6.62
CA HIS A 353 5.91 -8.15 6.64
C HIS A 353 4.91 -7.73 7.71
N PHE A 354 5.10 -6.55 8.30
CA PHE A 354 4.05 -5.88 9.07
C PHE A 354 3.18 -5.02 8.13
N PRO A 355 1.84 -5.05 8.28
CA PRO A 355 0.97 -4.17 7.53
C PRO A 355 1.23 -2.70 7.82
N VAL A 356 1.01 -1.86 6.82
CA VAL A 356 1.03 -0.41 6.96
C VAL A 356 -0.35 0.18 6.73
N TYR A 357 -0.60 1.34 7.33
CA TYR A 357 -1.87 2.02 7.18
C TYR A 357 -1.74 3.53 7.29
N ILE A 358 -2.72 4.22 6.74
CA ILE A 358 -2.97 5.64 6.95
C ILE A 358 -4.42 5.86 7.35
N TYR A 359 -4.68 7.00 7.97
CA TYR A 359 -6.04 7.49 8.16
C TYR A 359 -6.31 8.65 7.23
N LEU A 360 -7.44 8.59 6.55
CA LEU A 360 -8.07 9.71 5.87
C LEU A 360 -9.22 10.20 6.75
N ILE A 361 -9.27 11.50 7.01
CA ILE A 361 -10.34 12.11 7.81
C ILE A 361 -11.02 13.24 7.06
N LYS A 362 -12.30 13.42 7.35
CA LYS A 362 -13.15 14.50 6.84
C LYS A 362 -14.05 15.02 7.94
N GLU A 363 -14.14 16.34 8.09
CA GLU A 363 -15.06 17.01 9.02
C GLU A 363 -16.51 16.90 8.52
N PHE A 364 -17.49 16.70 9.41
CA PHE A 364 -18.92 16.61 9.10
C PHE A 364 -19.80 17.18 10.20
#